data_3a129c60a0f9a5f50ac47f5c2c264f18
#
_entry.id   3a129c60a0f9a5f50ac47f5c2c264f18
#
_cell.length_a   1.000
_cell.length_b   1.000
_cell.length_c   1.000
_cell.angle_alpha   90.00
_cell.angle_beta   90.00
_cell.angle_gamma   90.00
#
_symmetry.space_group_name_H-M   'P 1'
#
loop_
_entity.id
_entity.type
_entity.pdbx_description
1 polymer ?
#
loop_
_entity_poly.entity_id
_entity_poly.type
_entity_poly.pdbx_seq_one_letter_code
_entity_poly.pdbx_strand_id
1 'polypeptide(L)'
;MGYLGGLHYWWPKISGRMYPEGWGRFSALVIFVGFNLTFLPQFVAGYLGMPRRYHAYPPEFQVFNVLSTAGASILGFGMLIPAIYFVWSMRYGRHAEANPWHLPGLEWRTSSPPPTENFEVTPVVTWDAYEFAPREETEVVGKFRPEMERI
;
A
#
# COMPACT_ATOMS: atom_id res chain seq x y z
N MET A 1 -5.75 -7.09 -1.18
CA MET A 1 -4.76 -6.53 -0.20
C MET A 1 -3.52 -5.98 -0.89
N GLY A 2 -2.86 -6.70 -1.82
CA GLY A 2 -1.65 -6.23 -2.50
C GLY A 2 -1.81 -4.86 -3.19
N TYR A 3 -2.90 -4.65 -3.93
CA TYR A 3 -3.20 -3.35 -4.56
C TYR A 3 -3.26 -2.20 -3.54
N LEU A 4 -3.95 -2.42 -2.40
CA LEU A 4 -4.04 -1.39 -1.36
C LEU A 4 -2.67 -1.10 -0.73
N GLY A 5 -1.85 -2.13 -0.50
CA GLY A 5 -0.46 -1.95 -0.03
C GLY A 5 0.38 -1.15 -1.03
N GLY A 6 0.32 -1.50 -2.32
CA GLY A 6 0.99 -0.76 -3.39
C GLY A 6 0.52 0.70 -3.46
N LEU A 7 -0.78 0.94 -3.32
CA LEU A 7 -1.32 2.30 -3.31
C LEU A 7 -0.76 3.14 -2.16
N HIS A 8 -0.63 2.58 -0.95
CA HIS A 8 0.01 3.29 0.17
C HIS A 8 1.49 3.56 -0.10
N TYR A 9 2.19 2.58 -0.65
CA TYR A 9 3.61 2.68 -0.93
C TYR A 9 3.93 3.76 -1.96
N TRP A 10 3.20 3.80 -3.08
CA TRP A 10 3.42 4.75 -4.16
C TRP A 10 2.59 6.03 -4.07
N TRP A 11 1.71 6.18 -3.08
CA TRP A 11 0.88 7.37 -2.93
C TRP A 11 1.68 8.69 -2.97
N PRO A 12 2.85 8.80 -2.29
CA PRO A 12 3.69 10.00 -2.38
C PRO A 12 4.11 10.33 -3.81
N LYS A 13 4.43 9.31 -4.61
CA LYS A 13 4.80 9.50 -6.01
C LYS A 13 3.62 9.88 -6.89
N ILE A 14 2.46 9.29 -6.65
CA ILE A 14 1.25 9.54 -7.43
C ILE A 14 0.70 10.94 -7.17
N SER A 15 0.62 11.33 -5.91
CA SER A 15 -0.08 12.56 -5.50
C SER A 15 0.84 13.72 -5.10
N GLY A 16 2.13 13.47 -4.87
CA GLY A 16 3.05 14.44 -4.28
C GLY A 16 2.76 14.75 -2.80
N ARG A 17 1.89 13.97 -2.17
CA ARG A 17 1.42 14.23 -0.82
C ARG A 17 1.47 12.99 0.06
N MET A 18 1.70 13.19 1.36
CA MET A 18 1.64 12.13 2.36
C MET A 18 0.22 12.00 2.91
N TYR A 19 -0.22 10.76 3.08
CA TYR A 19 -1.44 10.45 3.83
C TYR A 19 -1.14 10.40 5.34
N PRO A 20 -2.17 10.52 6.22
CA PRO A 20 -1.97 10.43 7.66
C PRO A 20 -1.72 8.98 8.09
N GLU A 21 -0.48 8.67 8.46
CA GLU A 21 -0.02 7.31 8.72
C GLU A 21 -0.79 6.61 9.87
N GLY A 22 -1.19 7.36 10.89
CA GLY A 22 -2.00 6.81 12.00
C GLY A 22 -3.32 6.22 11.50
N TRP A 23 -4.01 6.89 10.57
CA TRP A 23 -5.22 6.37 9.93
C TRP A 23 -4.92 5.19 8.99
N GLY A 24 -3.76 5.18 8.34
CA GLY A 24 -3.29 4.05 7.55
C GLY A 24 -3.13 2.79 8.40
N ARG A 25 -2.46 2.90 9.54
CA ARG A 25 -2.29 1.79 10.51
C ARG A 25 -3.63 1.33 11.10
N PHE A 26 -4.50 2.27 11.45
CA PHE A 26 -5.83 1.95 11.96
C PHE A 26 -6.66 1.19 10.91
N SER A 27 -6.70 1.67 9.66
CA SER A 27 -7.43 0.98 8.59
C SER A 27 -6.88 -0.42 8.33
N ALA A 28 -5.56 -0.60 8.36
CA ALA A 28 -4.92 -1.91 8.20
C ALA A 28 -5.38 -2.90 9.29
N LEU A 29 -5.47 -2.44 10.55
CA LEU A 29 -5.99 -3.26 11.65
C LEU A 29 -7.46 -3.63 11.45
N VAL A 30 -8.31 -2.67 11.08
CA VAL A 30 -9.75 -2.91 10.84
C VAL A 30 -9.93 -3.88 9.67
N ILE A 31 -9.19 -3.70 8.58
CA ILE A 31 -9.20 -4.60 7.42
C ILE A 31 -8.74 -6.01 7.83
N PHE A 32 -7.67 -6.13 8.61
CA PHE A 32 -7.18 -7.41 9.09
C PHE A 32 -8.23 -8.15 9.93
N VAL A 33 -8.86 -7.47 10.89
CA VAL A 33 -9.93 -8.04 11.73
C VAL A 33 -11.13 -8.45 10.87
N GLY A 34 -11.59 -7.54 9.99
CA GLY A 34 -12.73 -7.81 9.10
C GLY A 34 -12.47 -8.97 8.14
N PHE A 35 -11.26 -9.05 7.58
CA PHE A 35 -10.85 -10.15 6.71
C PHE A 35 -10.91 -11.50 7.45
N ASN A 36 -10.28 -11.59 8.61
CA ASN A 36 -10.29 -12.83 9.38
C ASN A 36 -11.70 -13.22 9.83
N LEU A 37 -12.49 -12.28 10.32
CA LEU A 37 -13.87 -12.53 10.74
C LEU A 37 -14.79 -12.92 9.57
N THR A 38 -14.46 -12.48 8.35
CA THR A 38 -15.18 -12.89 7.14
C THR A 38 -14.83 -14.31 6.74
N PHE A 39 -13.54 -14.62 6.62
CA PHE A 39 -13.09 -15.83 5.94
C PHE A 39 -12.84 -17.02 6.86
N LEU A 40 -12.43 -16.83 8.13
CA LEU A 40 -12.23 -17.95 9.05
C LEU A 40 -13.54 -18.71 9.34
N PRO A 41 -14.68 -18.05 9.63
CA PRO A 41 -15.94 -18.78 9.80
C PRO A 41 -16.35 -19.54 8.54
N GLN A 42 -16.14 -18.98 7.35
CA GLN A 42 -16.44 -19.66 6.09
C GLN A 42 -15.50 -20.85 5.83
N PHE A 43 -14.23 -20.74 6.22
CA PHE A 43 -13.30 -21.85 6.17
C PHE A 43 -13.76 -23.02 7.05
N VAL A 44 -14.16 -22.73 8.30
CA VAL A 44 -14.69 -23.73 9.24
C VAL A 44 -15.98 -24.34 8.71
N ALA A 45 -16.92 -23.53 8.22
CA ALA A 45 -18.16 -24.01 7.62
C ALA A 45 -17.90 -24.95 6.43
N GLY A 46 -16.94 -24.60 5.56
CA GLY A 46 -16.53 -25.43 4.44
C GLY A 46 -15.89 -26.75 4.88
N TYR A 47 -15.06 -26.73 5.92
CA TYR A 47 -14.47 -27.93 6.51
C TYR A 47 -15.54 -28.88 7.12
N LEU A 48 -16.60 -28.32 7.69
CA LEU A 48 -17.73 -29.05 8.24
C LEU A 48 -18.72 -29.56 7.16
N GLY A 49 -18.42 -29.35 5.87
CA GLY A 49 -19.23 -29.88 4.76
C GLY A 49 -20.29 -28.93 4.21
N MET A 50 -20.28 -27.65 4.54
CA MET A 50 -21.21 -26.69 3.95
C MET A 50 -20.98 -26.61 2.43
N PRO A 51 -22.01 -26.82 1.59
CA PRO A 51 -21.87 -26.80 0.12
C PRO A 51 -21.58 -25.38 -0.39
N ARG A 52 -20.94 -25.30 -1.56
CA ARG A 52 -20.76 -24.04 -2.29
C ARG A 52 -22.01 -23.70 -3.12
N ARG A 53 -22.16 -22.44 -3.49
CA ARG A 53 -23.20 -21.95 -4.42
C ARG A 53 -24.61 -22.33 -3.99
N TYR A 54 -24.86 -22.29 -2.70
CA TYR A 54 -26.17 -22.57 -2.11
C TYR A 54 -27.11 -21.39 -2.31
N HIS A 55 -28.40 -21.66 -2.49
CA HIS A 55 -29.44 -20.67 -2.34
C HIS A 55 -30.05 -20.71 -0.92
N ALA A 56 -29.96 -21.84 -0.25
CA ALA A 56 -30.29 -22.03 1.15
C ALA A 56 -29.25 -22.98 1.79
N TYR A 57 -28.96 -22.81 3.05
CA TYR A 57 -28.00 -23.60 3.82
C TYR A 57 -28.67 -24.19 5.07
N PRO A 58 -28.19 -25.32 5.59
CA PRO A 58 -28.70 -25.93 6.81
C PRO A 58 -28.55 -24.96 8.03
N PRO A 59 -29.50 -24.97 8.97
CA PRO A 59 -29.51 -24.05 10.12
C PRO A 59 -28.24 -24.10 11.01
N GLU A 60 -27.56 -25.23 11.05
CA GLU A 60 -26.31 -25.41 11.80
C GLU A 60 -25.18 -24.47 11.33
N PHE A 61 -25.21 -24.01 10.08
CA PHE A 61 -24.22 -23.07 9.54
C PHE A 61 -24.59 -21.61 9.74
N GLN A 62 -25.74 -21.31 10.35
CA GLN A 62 -26.24 -19.93 10.55
C GLN A 62 -25.22 -19.05 11.27
N VAL A 63 -24.59 -19.53 12.34
CA VAL A 63 -23.63 -18.76 13.12
C VAL A 63 -22.44 -18.33 12.28
N PHE A 64 -21.89 -19.23 11.46
CA PHE A 64 -20.75 -18.94 10.58
C PHE A 64 -21.09 -17.89 9.53
N ASN A 65 -22.28 -17.97 8.96
CA ASN A 65 -22.75 -17.02 7.94
C ASN A 65 -23.02 -15.63 8.55
N VAL A 66 -23.59 -15.56 9.75
CA VAL A 66 -23.80 -14.28 10.47
C VAL A 66 -22.47 -13.63 10.83
N LEU A 67 -21.50 -14.39 11.36
CA LEU A 67 -20.16 -13.90 11.68
C LEU A 67 -19.44 -13.40 10.43
N SER A 68 -19.51 -14.17 9.34
CA SER A 68 -18.93 -13.78 8.05
C SER A 68 -19.54 -12.47 7.51
N THR A 69 -20.84 -12.31 7.62
CA THR A 69 -21.53 -11.07 7.20
C THR A 69 -21.11 -9.87 8.06
N ALA A 70 -21.01 -10.05 9.38
CA ALA A 70 -20.51 -9.03 10.28
C ALA A 70 -19.04 -8.67 9.93
N GLY A 71 -18.21 -9.68 9.68
CA GLY A 71 -16.83 -9.49 9.23
C GLY A 71 -16.73 -8.72 7.92
N ALA A 72 -17.57 -9.05 6.93
CA ALA A 72 -17.63 -8.37 5.65
C ALA A 72 -18.03 -6.89 5.80
N SER A 73 -18.93 -6.57 6.73
CA SER A 73 -19.30 -5.19 7.05
C SER A 73 -18.13 -4.41 7.65
N ILE A 74 -17.38 -5.02 8.57
CA ILE A 74 -16.16 -4.45 9.16
C ILE A 74 -15.08 -4.27 8.07
N LEU A 75 -14.89 -5.26 7.22
CA LEU A 75 -13.94 -5.21 6.09
C LEU A 75 -14.28 -4.08 5.12
N GLY A 76 -15.55 -3.94 4.75
CA GLY A 76 -16.04 -2.86 3.90
C GLY A 76 -15.80 -1.48 4.51
N PHE A 77 -16.09 -1.32 5.81
CA PHE A 77 -15.79 -0.10 6.54
C PHE A 77 -14.27 0.18 6.57
N GLY A 78 -13.46 -0.84 6.84
CA GLY A 78 -12.00 -0.73 6.81
C GLY A 78 -11.45 -0.27 5.46
N MET A 79 -12.05 -0.72 4.35
CA MET A 79 -11.68 -0.30 2.99
C MET A 79 -12.14 1.13 2.65
N LEU A 80 -13.20 1.62 3.27
CA LEU A 80 -13.68 2.99 3.07
C LEU A 80 -12.73 4.03 3.68
N ILE A 81 -12.08 3.71 4.79
CA ILE A 81 -11.15 4.62 5.49
C ILE A 81 -10.01 5.08 4.56
N PRO A 82 -9.26 4.19 3.87
CA PRO A 82 -8.25 4.59 2.89
C PRO A 82 -8.80 5.47 1.77
N ALA A 83 -9.95 5.16 1.23
CA ALA A 83 -10.57 5.97 0.19
C ALA A 83 -10.77 7.43 0.66
N ILE A 84 -11.25 7.62 1.90
CA ILE A 84 -11.48 8.95 2.47
C ILE A 84 -10.17 9.70 2.68
N TYR A 85 -9.19 9.10 3.37
CA TYR A 85 -7.96 9.84 3.67
C TYR A 85 -7.04 10.03 2.46
N PHE A 86 -7.09 9.19 1.45
CA PHE A 86 -6.37 9.43 0.20
C PHE A 86 -6.93 10.66 -0.52
N VAL A 87 -8.25 10.74 -0.70
CA VAL A 87 -8.90 11.93 -1.27
C VAL A 87 -8.61 13.18 -0.44
N TRP A 88 -8.72 13.09 0.89
CA TRP A 88 -8.38 14.18 1.79
C TRP A 88 -6.91 14.61 1.66
N SER A 89 -6.00 13.66 1.56
CA SER A 89 -4.56 13.93 1.48
C SER A 89 -4.15 14.66 0.20
N MET A 90 -4.86 14.45 -0.91
CA MET A 90 -4.61 15.18 -2.16
C MET A 90 -4.72 16.70 -1.98
N ARG A 91 -5.57 17.16 -1.04
CA ARG A 91 -5.77 18.59 -0.78
C ARG A 91 -5.05 19.09 0.47
N TYR A 92 -5.06 18.31 1.54
CA TYR A 92 -4.61 18.72 2.87
C TYR A 92 -3.39 17.97 3.38
N GLY A 93 -2.95 16.92 2.69
CA GLY A 93 -1.75 16.17 3.05
C GLY A 93 -0.50 17.06 2.97
N ARG A 94 0.46 16.83 3.86
CA ARG A 94 1.76 17.50 3.74
C ARG A 94 2.47 17.07 2.45
N HIS A 95 3.31 17.94 1.90
CA HIS A 95 4.12 17.60 0.73
C HIS A 95 5.00 16.39 1.02
N ALA A 96 5.07 15.49 0.04
CA ALA A 96 5.93 14.32 0.11
C ALA A 96 7.36 14.68 -0.31
N GLU A 97 8.33 14.14 0.41
CA GLU A 97 9.74 14.16 0.00
C GLU A 97 9.96 13.23 -1.21
N ALA A 98 11.08 13.39 -1.90
CA ALA A 98 11.44 12.52 -3.01
C ALA A 98 11.54 11.05 -2.57
N ASN A 99 12.06 10.78 -1.37
CA ASN A 99 12.22 9.45 -0.80
C ASN A 99 11.72 9.37 0.65
N PRO A 100 10.41 9.38 0.90
CA PRO A 100 9.86 9.37 2.25
C PRO A 100 10.10 8.05 3.01
N TRP A 101 10.46 6.98 2.30
CA TRP A 101 10.69 5.66 2.87
C TRP A 101 12.16 5.31 3.06
N HIS A 102 13.08 6.19 2.60
CA HIS A 102 14.53 5.97 2.62
C HIS A 102 14.96 4.66 1.94
N LEU A 103 14.38 4.37 0.77
CA LEU A 103 14.62 3.15 0.02
C LEU A 103 15.56 3.39 -1.18
N PRO A 104 16.36 2.39 -1.59
CA PRO A 104 17.34 2.52 -2.67
C PRO A 104 16.76 2.47 -4.09
N GLY A 105 15.45 2.25 -4.26
CA GLY A 105 14.81 2.11 -5.57
C GLY A 105 14.94 3.37 -6.44
N LEU A 106 15.06 3.19 -7.76
CA LEU A 106 15.17 4.29 -8.73
C LEU A 106 13.97 5.22 -8.70
N GLU A 107 12.77 4.70 -8.45
CA GLU A 107 11.55 5.48 -8.30
C GLU A 107 11.62 6.50 -7.15
N TRP A 108 12.48 6.25 -6.15
CA TRP A 108 12.68 7.14 -5.01
C TRP A 108 13.79 8.17 -5.21
N ARG A 109 14.44 8.18 -6.39
CA ARG A 109 15.48 9.15 -6.74
C ARG A 109 14.98 10.33 -7.55
N THR A 110 13.73 10.33 -7.94
CA THR A 110 13.06 11.44 -8.62
C THR A 110 12.15 12.20 -7.66
N SER A 111 11.68 13.38 -8.05
CA SER A 111 10.73 14.18 -7.26
C SER A 111 9.39 13.47 -7.03
N SER A 112 8.59 13.96 -6.08
CA SER A 112 7.24 13.48 -5.81
C SER A 112 6.23 14.63 -6.03
N PRO A 113 5.40 14.61 -7.11
CA PRO A 113 5.36 13.62 -8.18
C PRO A 113 6.57 13.70 -9.12
N PRO A 114 6.88 12.65 -9.90
CA PRO A 114 7.97 12.68 -10.86
C PRO A 114 7.66 13.58 -12.04
N PRO A 115 8.69 14.17 -12.71
CA PRO A 115 8.51 14.87 -13.97
C PRO A 115 8.10 13.91 -15.10
N THR A 116 7.65 14.45 -16.24
CA THR A 116 7.16 13.64 -17.38
C THR A 116 8.19 12.62 -17.87
N GLU A 117 9.46 13.01 -17.89
CA GLU A 117 10.57 12.15 -18.35
C GLU A 117 11.16 11.28 -17.22
N ASN A 118 10.61 11.32 -16.02
CA ASN A 118 11.08 10.71 -14.77
C ASN A 118 12.44 11.24 -14.29
N PHE A 119 13.42 11.40 -15.18
CA PHE A 119 14.76 11.89 -14.88
C PHE A 119 15.20 12.90 -15.95
N GLU A 120 15.80 14.02 -15.54
CA GLU A 120 16.39 15.01 -16.44
C GLU A 120 17.64 14.45 -17.14
N VAL A 121 18.38 13.59 -16.45
CA VAL A 121 19.55 12.87 -16.96
C VAL A 121 19.40 11.39 -16.63
N THR A 122 19.74 10.53 -17.58
CA THR A 122 19.66 9.08 -17.37
C THR A 122 20.50 8.64 -16.17
N PRO A 123 19.91 8.02 -15.15
CA PRO A 123 20.64 7.59 -13.95
C PRO A 123 21.60 6.44 -14.29
N VAL A 124 22.82 6.51 -13.73
CA VAL A 124 23.78 5.39 -13.80
C VAL A 124 23.52 4.48 -12.62
N VAL A 125 23.21 3.21 -12.88
CA VAL A 125 22.99 2.20 -11.85
C VAL A 125 24.30 1.47 -11.58
N THR A 126 24.80 1.53 -10.36
CA THR A 126 26.10 0.97 -9.96
C THR A 126 26.00 -0.27 -9.04
N TRP A 127 24.79 -0.71 -8.71
CA TRP A 127 24.52 -1.88 -7.85
C TRP A 127 23.34 -2.69 -8.38
N ASP A 128 23.21 -3.92 -7.93
CA ASP A 128 22.12 -4.81 -8.27
C ASP A 128 20.80 -4.39 -7.61
N ALA A 129 19.67 -4.79 -8.22
CA ALA A 129 18.32 -4.32 -7.85
C ALA A 129 17.93 -4.57 -6.39
N TYR A 130 18.53 -5.56 -5.74
CA TYR A 130 18.25 -5.96 -4.36
C TYR A 130 19.40 -5.70 -3.39
N GLU A 131 20.50 -5.10 -3.86
CA GLU A 131 21.55 -4.63 -2.98
C GLU A 131 21.12 -3.31 -2.34
N PHE A 132 21.11 -3.29 -1.02
CA PHE A 132 20.86 -2.07 -0.25
C PHE A 132 22.18 -1.32 -0.12
N ALA A 133 22.30 -0.20 -0.86
CA ALA A 133 23.44 0.68 -0.69
C ALA A 133 23.54 1.13 0.79
N PRO A 134 24.75 1.18 1.37
CA PRO A 134 24.96 1.76 2.69
C PRO A 134 24.35 3.17 2.77
N ARG A 135 23.80 3.53 3.93
CA ARG A 135 23.07 4.80 4.16
C ARG A 135 23.87 6.04 3.73
N GLU A 136 25.19 5.99 3.87
CA GLU A 136 26.13 7.06 3.49
C GLU A 136 26.23 7.25 1.97
N GLU A 137 26.14 6.18 1.17
CA GLU A 137 26.14 6.28 -0.30
C GLU A 137 24.81 6.78 -0.85
N THR A 138 23.70 6.55 -0.15
CA THR A 138 22.37 7.07 -0.52
C THR A 138 22.31 8.60 -0.38
N GLU A 139 23.04 9.19 0.57
CA GLU A 139 23.16 10.64 0.73
C GLU A 139 24.10 11.29 -0.30
N VAL A 140 25.16 10.58 -0.69
CA VAL A 140 26.16 11.09 -1.67
C VAL A 140 25.61 11.07 -3.10
N VAL A 141 24.77 10.10 -3.45
CA VAL A 141 24.13 10.01 -4.78
C VAL A 141 22.98 11.01 -4.93
N GLY A 142 22.49 11.59 -3.86
CA GLY A 142 21.57 12.76 -3.87
C GLY A 142 22.26 14.06 -4.30
N LYS A 143 23.60 14.11 -4.34
CA LYS A 143 24.37 15.20 -4.94
C LYS A 143 24.78 14.78 -6.34
N PHE A 144 23.93 15.10 -7.27
CA PHE A 144 24.17 15.07 -8.71
C PHE A 144 25.58 15.62 -9.02
N ARG A 145 26.49 14.76 -9.49
CA ARG A 145 27.72 15.20 -10.13
C ARG A 145 27.43 15.40 -11.61
N PRO A 146 27.47 16.62 -12.13
CA PRO A 146 27.49 16.86 -13.57
C PRO A 146 28.92 16.56 -14.06
N GLU A 147 29.24 15.30 -14.24
CA GLU A 147 30.46 14.93 -14.98
C GLU A 147 30.07 14.21 -16.26
N MET A 148 29.65 15.01 -17.24
CA MET A 148 29.84 14.70 -18.66
C MET A 148 29.73 15.97 -19.51
N GLU A 149 30.62 16.94 -19.24
CA GLU A 149 31.12 17.82 -20.27
C GLU A 149 32.58 17.46 -20.50
N ARG A 150 32.83 16.45 -21.31
CA ARG A 150 34.05 16.25 -22.09
C ARG A 150 34.01 14.89 -22.81
N ILE A 151 33.34 14.86 -23.95
CA ILE A 151 33.86 14.20 -25.16
C ILE A 151 33.29 15.00 -26.36
#